data_11569293fb448c433033995595a8a646
#
_entry.id   11569293fb448c433033995595a8a646
#
_cell.length_a   1.000
_cell.length_b   1.000
_cell.length_c   1.000
_cell.angle_alpha   90.00
_cell.angle_beta   90.00
_cell.angle_gamma   90.00
#
_symmetry.space_group_name_H-M   'P 1'
#
loop_
_entity.id
_entity.type
_entity.pdbx_description
1 polymer ?
#
loop_
_entity_poly.entity_id
_entity_poly.type
_entity_poly.pdbx_seq_one_letter_code
_entity_poly.pdbx_strand_id
1 'polypeptide(L)'
;MRHHSQETAPSLYVQAAKDAFRKLDPRVLVRNPVMFVVAVGCVFTTASFFSRVVTGADAGFSGQISLWLWFTVLFANFAEALAEGRGKAQADTLRSARTDTVAHRLLSDGTVETVSASELAPGDRVVVEAGDMIPADGTVVEGVAAVDESAITGESAPVIRESG
;
A
#
# COMPACT_ATOMS: atom_id res chain seq x y z
N MET A 1 8.11 -25.42 1.10
CA MET A 1 8.04 -24.48 2.24
C MET A 1 8.94 -23.28 1.95
N ARG A 2 8.40 -22.21 1.40
CA ARG A 2 9.13 -20.93 1.30
C ARG A 2 8.68 -20.08 2.49
N HIS A 3 9.60 -19.81 3.39
CA HIS A 3 9.41 -18.87 4.48
C HIS A 3 9.01 -17.50 3.87
N HIS A 4 7.77 -17.12 4.00
CA HIS A 4 7.33 -15.75 3.85
C HIS A 4 7.95 -14.99 5.03
N SER A 5 9.08 -14.33 4.78
CA SER A 5 9.65 -13.36 5.71
C SER A 5 8.64 -12.23 5.81
N GLN A 6 7.84 -12.25 6.88
CA GLN A 6 7.13 -11.05 7.31
C GLN A 6 8.20 -9.97 7.43
N GLU A 7 8.15 -8.97 6.57
CA GLU A 7 8.99 -7.78 6.72
C GLU A 7 8.66 -7.21 8.10
N THR A 8 9.59 -7.41 9.03
CA THR A 8 9.43 -6.94 10.40
C THR A 8 9.28 -5.42 10.39
N ALA A 9 8.42 -4.88 11.25
CA ALA A 9 8.16 -3.44 11.35
C ALA A 9 9.44 -2.56 11.32
N PRO A 10 10.59 -2.97 11.88
CA PRO A 10 11.85 -2.22 11.76
C PRO A 10 12.37 -2.09 10.32
N SER A 11 12.14 -3.08 9.43
CA SER A 11 12.58 -2.98 8.03
C SER A 11 11.81 -1.91 7.25
N LEU A 12 10.51 -1.77 7.53
CA LEU A 12 9.64 -0.78 6.90
C LEU A 12 10.08 0.66 7.23
N TYR A 13 10.41 0.95 8.50
CA TYR A 13 10.88 2.28 8.90
C TYR A 13 12.24 2.64 8.28
N VAL A 14 13.16 1.66 8.22
CA VAL A 14 14.47 1.86 7.58
C VAL A 14 14.32 2.11 6.09
N GLN A 15 13.41 1.39 5.44
CA GLN A 15 13.13 1.58 4.02
C GLN A 15 12.47 2.93 3.75
N ALA A 16 11.47 3.31 4.55
CA ALA A 16 10.85 4.63 4.47
C ALA A 16 11.86 5.78 4.67
N ALA A 17 12.82 5.63 5.59
CA ALA A 17 13.88 6.60 5.79
C ALA A 17 14.79 6.74 4.55
N LYS A 18 15.19 5.63 3.93
CA LYS A 18 15.97 5.66 2.67
C LYS A 18 15.18 6.30 1.54
N ASP A 19 13.91 5.95 1.41
CA ASP A 19 13.05 6.48 0.35
C ASP A 19 12.75 7.98 0.56
N ALA A 20 12.72 8.47 1.81
CA ALA A 20 12.62 9.89 2.11
C ALA A 20 13.75 10.72 1.47
N PHE A 21 14.98 10.19 1.51
CA PHE A 21 16.13 10.82 0.84
C PHE A 21 16.05 10.69 -0.68
N ARG A 22 15.60 9.55 -1.21
CA ARG A 22 15.43 9.36 -2.67
C ARG A 22 14.38 10.29 -3.25
N LYS A 23 13.32 10.59 -2.49
CA LYS A 23 12.28 11.54 -2.87
C LYS A 23 12.75 13.00 -2.92
N LEU A 24 13.97 13.32 -2.45
CA LEU A 24 14.60 14.63 -2.67
C LEU A 24 15.06 14.84 -4.13
N ASP A 25 15.08 13.80 -4.96
CA ASP A 25 15.39 13.95 -6.39
C ASP A 25 14.37 14.93 -7.03
N PRO A 26 14.85 16.02 -7.69
CA PRO A 26 13.97 17.02 -8.29
C PRO A 26 12.94 16.43 -9.27
N ARG A 27 13.28 15.32 -9.94
CA ARG A 27 12.38 14.62 -10.86
C ARG A 27 11.19 13.98 -10.17
N VAL A 28 11.37 13.57 -8.92
CA VAL A 28 10.32 13.00 -8.08
C VAL A 28 9.52 14.12 -7.43
N LEU A 29 10.21 15.14 -6.91
CA LEU A 29 9.61 16.29 -6.24
C LEU A 29 8.64 17.07 -7.14
N VAL A 30 8.92 17.22 -8.44
CA VAL A 30 8.04 17.91 -9.39
C VAL A 30 6.64 17.29 -9.46
N ARG A 31 6.49 16.01 -9.12
CA ARG A 31 5.18 15.35 -9.06
C ARG A 31 4.31 15.82 -7.89
N ASN A 32 4.94 16.39 -6.86
CA ASN A 32 4.26 17.01 -5.74
C ASN A 32 4.64 18.50 -5.71
N PRO A 33 3.83 19.39 -6.34
CA PRO A 33 4.20 20.80 -6.53
C PRO A 33 4.39 21.54 -5.21
N VAL A 34 3.68 21.19 -4.15
CA VAL A 34 3.83 21.79 -2.83
C VAL A 34 5.21 21.45 -2.26
N MET A 35 5.60 20.18 -2.27
CA MET A 35 6.90 19.75 -1.77
C MET A 35 8.06 20.29 -2.61
N PHE A 36 7.85 20.44 -3.91
CA PHE A 36 8.83 21.06 -4.81
C PHE A 36 9.11 22.52 -4.41
N VAL A 37 8.06 23.33 -4.19
CA VAL A 37 8.20 24.72 -3.76
C VAL A 37 8.92 24.83 -2.41
N VAL A 38 8.57 23.97 -1.44
CA VAL A 38 9.23 23.95 -0.14
C VAL A 38 10.71 23.56 -0.27
N ALA A 39 11.05 22.58 -1.10
CA ALA A 39 12.42 22.17 -1.35
C ALA A 39 13.26 23.30 -2.02
N VAL A 40 12.68 24.04 -2.96
CA VAL A 40 13.31 25.25 -3.53
C VAL A 40 13.55 26.29 -2.43
N GLY A 41 12.60 26.49 -1.52
CA GLY A 41 12.76 27.33 -0.34
C GLY A 41 13.90 26.86 0.57
N CYS A 42 14.05 25.54 0.79
CA CYS A 42 15.19 24.98 1.54
C CYS A 42 16.54 25.37 0.92
N VAL A 43 16.67 25.20 -0.39
CA VAL A 43 17.92 25.53 -1.11
C VAL A 43 18.21 27.02 -1.00
N PHE A 44 17.22 27.88 -1.21
CA PHE A 44 17.37 29.32 -1.12
C PHE A 44 17.76 29.81 0.29
N THR A 45 17.09 29.31 1.32
CA THR A 45 17.41 29.65 2.72
C THR A 45 18.77 29.13 3.14
N THR A 46 19.18 27.95 2.66
CA THR A 46 20.51 27.38 2.89
C THR A 46 21.59 28.24 2.23
N ALA A 47 21.39 28.67 0.98
CA ALA A 47 22.30 29.57 0.29
C ALA A 47 22.43 30.94 1.02
N SER A 48 21.31 31.50 1.49
CA SER A 48 21.27 32.72 2.29
C SER A 48 22.00 32.55 3.60
N PHE A 49 21.86 31.43 4.29
CA PHE A 49 22.60 31.12 5.52
C PHE A 49 24.12 31.14 5.27
N PHE A 50 24.60 30.40 4.28
CA PHE A 50 26.03 30.37 3.97
C PHE A 50 26.58 31.75 3.54
N SER A 51 25.83 32.51 2.75
CA SER A 51 26.20 33.85 2.35
C SER A 51 26.40 34.77 3.56
N ARG A 52 25.49 34.70 4.55
CA ARG A 52 25.62 35.49 5.80
C ARG A 52 26.80 35.07 6.65
N VAL A 53 27.07 33.75 6.76
CA VAL A 53 28.23 33.22 7.47
C VAL A 53 29.52 33.73 6.84
N VAL A 54 29.66 33.73 5.53
CA VAL A 54 30.86 34.19 4.81
C VAL A 54 31.06 35.71 4.94
N THR A 55 29.99 36.49 4.96
CA THR A 55 30.06 37.96 5.09
C THR A 55 30.16 38.43 6.54
N GLY A 56 30.18 37.53 7.53
CA GLY A 56 30.21 37.86 8.94
C GLY A 56 28.94 38.51 9.49
N ALA A 57 27.83 38.42 8.76
CA ALA A 57 26.52 38.89 9.20
C ALA A 57 25.85 37.86 10.14
N ASP A 58 24.86 38.30 10.92
CA ASP A 58 24.08 37.39 11.76
C ASP A 58 23.33 36.36 10.90
N ALA A 59 23.72 35.10 11.03
CA ALA A 59 23.19 33.98 10.31
C ALA A 59 22.20 33.12 11.13
N GLY A 60 22.00 33.42 12.42
CA GLY A 60 21.25 32.60 13.35
C GLY A 60 19.81 32.37 12.87
N PHE A 61 19.11 33.41 12.48
CA PHE A 61 17.73 33.31 12.00
C PHE A 61 17.60 32.53 10.71
N SER A 62 18.47 32.79 9.72
CA SER A 62 18.43 32.07 8.44
C SER A 62 18.79 30.57 8.59
N GLY A 63 19.74 30.27 9.49
CA GLY A 63 20.10 28.89 9.84
C GLY A 63 18.94 28.11 10.49
N GLN A 64 18.24 28.75 11.43
CA GLN A 64 17.09 28.16 12.08
C GLN A 64 15.96 27.87 11.09
N ILE A 65 15.63 28.81 10.21
CA ILE A 65 14.62 28.58 9.16
C ILE A 65 15.02 27.43 8.23
N SER A 66 16.29 27.44 7.77
CA SER A 66 16.80 26.39 6.90
C SER A 66 16.68 25.00 7.55
N LEU A 67 17.06 24.87 8.83
CA LEU A 67 16.96 23.63 9.58
C LEU A 67 15.53 23.13 9.67
N TRP A 68 14.57 24.00 10.01
CA TRP A 68 13.16 23.64 10.10
C TRP A 68 12.56 23.23 8.75
N LEU A 69 12.91 23.93 7.67
CA LEU A 69 12.43 23.59 6.34
C LEU A 69 12.96 22.23 5.88
N TRP A 70 14.25 21.95 6.08
CA TRP A 70 14.81 20.63 5.78
C TRP A 70 14.18 19.51 6.61
N PHE A 71 13.97 19.76 7.89
CA PHE A 71 13.27 18.82 8.75
C PHE A 71 11.85 18.54 8.22
N THR A 72 11.11 19.59 7.83
CA THR A 72 9.76 19.47 7.30
C THR A 72 9.72 18.64 6.01
N VAL A 73 10.61 18.90 5.05
CA VAL A 73 10.68 18.16 3.78
C VAL A 73 11.03 16.70 4.02
N LEU A 74 12.05 16.42 4.83
CA LEU A 74 12.46 15.05 5.13
C LEU A 74 11.38 14.28 5.88
N PHE A 75 10.76 14.92 6.86
CA PHE A 75 9.68 14.30 7.63
C PHE A 75 8.44 14.02 6.76
N ALA A 76 8.04 14.95 5.89
CA ALA A 76 6.93 14.77 4.97
C ALA A 76 7.20 13.62 3.98
N ASN A 77 8.39 13.57 3.37
CA ASN A 77 8.79 12.49 2.49
C ASN A 77 8.84 11.14 3.22
N PHE A 78 9.29 11.12 4.47
CA PHE A 78 9.29 9.92 5.30
C PHE A 78 7.87 9.43 5.60
N ALA A 79 6.97 10.32 6.01
CA ALA A 79 5.58 9.98 6.30
C ALA A 79 4.86 9.44 5.05
N GLU A 80 5.08 10.04 3.90
CA GLU A 80 4.55 9.60 2.61
C GLU A 80 5.10 8.22 2.23
N ALA A 81 6.42 8.01 2.32
CA ALA A 81 7.05 6.72 2.02
C ALA A 81 6.55 5.60 2.96
N LEU A 82 6.33 5.93 4.24
CA LEU A 82 5.78 4.99 5.21
C LEU A 82 4.32 4.60 4.88
N ALA A 83 3.50 5.58 4.48
CA ALA A 83 2.12 5.34 4.06
C ALA A 83 2.05 4.46 2.80
N GLU A 84 2.87 4.75 1.78
CA GLU A 84 3.00 3.96 0.56
C GLU A 84 3.45 2.52 0.86
N GLY A 85 4.46 2.36 1.72
CA GLY A 85 4.96 1.04 2.12
C GLY A 85 3.90 0.19 2.82
N ARG A 86 3.10 0.79 3.72
CA ARG A 86 1.98 0.10 4.38
C ARG A 86 0.88 -0.30 3.39
N GLY A 87 0.50 0.61 2.49
CA GLY A 87 -0.50 0.33 1.46
C GLY A 87 -0.08 -0.81 0.53
N LYS A 88 1.20 -0.83 0.12
CA LYS A 88 1.75 -1.90 -0.70
C LYS A 88 1.75 -3.25 0.03
N ALA A 89 2.21 -3.29 1.27
CA ALA A 89 2.21 -4.53 2.07
C ALA A 89 0.80 -5.09 2.24
N GLN A 90 -0.20 -4.22 2.45
CA GLN A 90 -1.61 -4.62 2.57
C GLN A 90 -2.17 -5.18 1.26
N ALA A 91 -1.86 -4.54 0.13
CA ALA A 91 -2.25 -5.03 -1.20
C ALA A 91 -1.58 -6.37 -1.54
N ASP A 92 -0.31 -6.54 -1.21
CA ASP A 92 0.42 -7.80 -1.42
C ASP A 92 -0.13 -8.94 -0.55
N THR A 93 -0.56 -8.66 0.69
CA THR A 93 -1.22 -9.64 1.57
C THR A 93 -2.55 -10.13 0.95
N LEU A 94 -3.39 -9.20 0.48
CA LEU A 94 -4.66 -9.55 -0.18
C LEU A 94 -4.42 -10.35 -1.47
N ARG A 95 -3.40 -9.99 -2.25
CA ARG A 95 -3.05 -10.69 -3.47
C ARG A 95 -2.55 -12.11 -3.20
N SER A 96 -1.72 -12.29 -2.17
CA SER A 96 -1.23 -13.62 -1.77
C SER A 96 -2.35 -14.51 -1.27
N ALA A 97 -3.28 -13.99 -0.47
CA ALA A 97 -4.45 -14.72 0.00
C ALA A 97 -5.28 -15.26 -1.19
N ARG A 98 -5.44 -14.46 -2.26
CA ARG A 98 -6.14 -14.91 -3.47
C ARG A 98 -5.39 -16.01 -4.22
N THR A 99 -4.06 -15.96 -4.27
CA THR A 99 -3.25 -16.93 -5.02
C THR A 99 -3.23 -18.31 -4.34
N ASP A 100 -3.32 -18.34 -3.00
CA ASP A 100 -3.29 -19.58 -2.21
C ASP A 100 -4.68 -20.20 -2.02
N THR A 101 -5.76 -19.55 -2.49
CA THR A 101 -7.12 -20.06 -2.36
C THR A 101 -7.39 -21.13 -3.39
N VAL A 102 -7.92 -22.25 -2.92
CA VAL A 102 -8.39 -23.36 -3.76
C VAL A 102 -9.81 -23.06 -4.25
N ALA A 103 -10.10 -23.38 -5.51
CA ALA A 103 -11.42 -23.26 -6.11
C ALA A 103 -11.92 -24.61 -6.62
N HIS A 104 -13.18 -24.87 -6.40
CA HIS A 104 -13.90 -26.07 -6.92
C HIS A 104 -14.67 -25.64 -8.15
N ARG A 105 -14.01 -25.73 -9.33
CA ARG A 105 -14.62 -25.35 -10.61
C ARG A 105 -15.60 -26.43 -11.10
N LEU A 106 -16.83 -26.02 -11.39
CA LEU A 106 -17.86 -26.88 -11.96
C LEU A 106 -17.76 -26.90 -13.49
N LEU A 107 -17.46 -28.04 -14.05
CA LEU A 107 -17.37 -28.25 -15.50
C LEU A 107 -18.74 -28.44 -16.12
N SER A 108 -18.81 -28.31 -17.45
CA SER A 108 -20.08 -28.47 -18.22
C SER A 108 -20.68 -29.84 -18.18
N ASP A 109 -19.90 -30.86 -17.85
CA ASP A 109 -20.34 -32.25 -17.66
C ASP A 109 -20.88 -32.53 -16.24
N GLY A 110 -20.88 -31.53 -15.35
CA GLY A 110 -21.31 -31.65 -13.95
C GLY A 110 -20.21 -32.15 -13.00
N THR A 111 -19.01 -32.40 -13.48
CA THR A 111 -17.89 -32.78 -12.62
C THR A 111 -17.26 -31.54 -11.97
N VAL A 112 -16.68 -31.72 -10.77
CA VAL A 112 -16.01 -30.68 -10.02
C VAL A 112 -14.50 -30.92 -10.09
N GLU A 113 -13.78 -29.92 -10.58
CA GLU A 113 -12.32 -29.90 -10.65
C GLU A 113 -11.74 -28.96 -9.60
N THR A 114 -10.69 -29.35 -8.91
CA THR A 114 -9.97 -28.53 -7.94
C THR A 114 -8.84 -27.81 -8.63
N VAL A 115 -8.91 -26.47 -8.66
CA VAL A 115 -7.93 -25.59 -9.31
C VAL A 115 -7.49 -24.48 -8.36
N SER A 116 -6.43 -23.76 -8.70
CA SER A 116 -6.08 -22.51 -8.01
C SER A 116 -7.09 -21.40 -8.38
N ALA A 117 -7.45 -20.55 -7.41
CA ALA A 117 -8.29 -19.39 -7.69
C ALA A 117 -7.71 -18.46 -8.77
N SER A 118 -6.40 -18.47 -8.97
CA SER A 118 -5.70 -17.70 -10.01
C SER A 118 -5.95 -18.24 -11.43
N GLU A 119 -6.42 -19.47 -11.56
CA GLU A 119 -6.74 -20.12 -12.86
C GLU A 119 -8.18 -19.90 -13.29
N LEU A 120 -9.01 -19.32 -12.43
CA LEU A 120 -10.40 -18.99 -12.75
C LEU A 120 -10.48 -17.87 -13.78
N ALA A 121 -11.35 -18.08 -14.78
CA ALA A 121 -11.66 -17.09 -15.80
C ALA A 121 -13.09 -16.54 -15.62
N PRO A 122 -13.38 -15.33 -16.12
CA PRO A 122 -14.73 -14.81 -16.15
C PRO A 122 -15.70 -15.75 -16.88
N GLY A 123 -16.78 -16.12 -16.20
CA GLY A 123 -17.77 -17.08 -16.70
C GLY A 123 -17.62 -18.49 -16.14
N ASP A 124 -16.52 -18.79 -15.45
CA ASP A 124 -16.40 -20.06 -14.72
C ASP A 124 -17.44 -20.15 -13.60
N ARG A 125 -17.98 -21.36 -13.39
CA ARG A 125 -18.85 -21.67 -12.24
C ARG A 125 -18.03 -22.40 -11.20
N VAL A 126 -18.20 -21.99 -9.93
CA VAL A 126 -17.53 -22.63 -8.79
C VAL A 126 -18.55 -23.11 -7.76
N VAL A 127 -18.27 -24.23 -7.13
CA VAL A 127 -19.01 -24.72 -5.98
C VAL A 127 -18.30 -24.23 -4.71
N VAL A 128 -19.07 -23.65 -3.78
CA VAL A 128 -18.57 -23.16 -2.49
C VAL A 128 -19.42 -23.80 -1.41
N GLU A 129 -18.81 -24.53 -0.49
CA GLU A 129 -19.47 -25.17 0.64
C GLU A 129 -19.27 -24.35 1.94
N ALA A 130 -20.00 -24.74 2.97
CA ALA A 130 -19.90 -24.10 4.27
C ALA A 130 -18.49 -24.31 4.87
N GLY A 131 -17.80 -23.21 5.14
CA GLY A 131 -16.42 -23.20 5.63
C GLY A 131 -15.37 -22.94 4.57
N ASP A 132 -15.76 -22.92 3.30
CA ASP A 132 -14.83 -22.57 2.22
C ASP A 132 -14.62 -21.08 2.10
N MET A 133 -13.42 -20.72 1.61
CA MET A 133 -13.12 -19.37 1.17
C MET A 133 -13.65 -19.15 -0.25
N ILE A 134 -14.44 -18.09 -0.46
CA ILE A 134 -14.90 -17.72 -1.80
C ILE A 134 -13.68 -17.33 -2.65
N PRO A 135 -13.41 -18.02 -3.77
CA PRO A 135 -12.12 -17.92 -4.46
C PRO A 135 -11.97 -16.67 -5.33
N ALA A 136 -13.08 -16.05 -5.72
CA ALA A 136 -13.09 -14.86 -6.58
C ALA A 136 -14.40 -14.10 -6.45
N ASP A 137 -14.41 -12.85 -6.95
CA ASP A 137 -15.63 -12.07 -7.09
C ASP A 137 -16.58 -12.75 -8.08
N GLY A 138 -17.87 -12.80 -7.74
CA GLY A 138 -18.86 -13.46 -8.57
C GLY A 138 -20.29 -13.18 -8.15
N THR A 139 -21.23 -13.82 -8.86
CA THR A 139 -22.65 -13.74 -8.58
C THR A 139 -23.15 -15.13 -8.18
N VAL A 140 -23.97 -15.21 -7.15
CA VAL A 140 -24.62 -16.46 -6.77
C VAL A 140 -25.65 -16.85 -7.84
N VAL A 141 -25.43 -17.99 -8.48
CA VAL A 141 -26.35 -18.49 -9.53
C VAL A 141 -27.33 -19.53 -8.98
N GLU A 142 -26.97 -20.19 -7.88
CA GLU A 142 -27.82 -21.22 -7.25
C GLU A 142 -27.46 -21.34 -5.76
N GLY A 143 -28.47 -21.49 -4.90
CA GLY A 143 -28.30 -21.69 -3.47
C GLY A 143 -28.42 -20.41 -2.64
N VAL A 144 -28.16 -20.57 -1.34
CA VAL A 144 -28.12 -19.49 -0.33
C VAL A 144 -27.08 -19.82 0.70
N ALA A 145 -26.30 -18.80 1.11
CA ALA A 145 -25.30 -18.93 2.15
C ALA A 145 -25.18 -17.66 2.99
N ALA A 146 -24.81 -17.82 4.25
CA ALA A 146 -24.33 -16.71 5.09
C ALA A 146 -22.82 -16.56 4.86
N VAL A 147 -22.42 -15.41 4.36
CA VAL A 147 -21.03 -15.10 4.00
C VAL A 147 -20.45 -14.12 5.01
N ASP A 148 -19.31 -14.48 5.58
CA ASP A 148 -18.52 -13.58 6.43
C ASP A 148 -17.63 -12.69 5.53
N GLU A 149 -18.00 -11.42 5.44
CA GLU A 149 -17.27 -10.41 4.66
C GLU A 149 -16.38 -9.53 5.55
N SER A 150 -16.20 -9.88 6.83
CA SER A 150 -15.48 -9.05 7.81
C SER A 150 -14.03 -8.73 7.40
N ALA A 151 -13.38 -9.63 6.67
CA ALA A 151 -12.02 -9.42 6.16
C ALA A 151 -11.93 -8.29 5.11
N ILE A 152 -13.05 -7.95 4.46
CA ILE A 152 -13.13 -6.94 3.38
C ILE A 152 -13.81 -5.68 3.90
N THR A 153 -14.98 -5.83 4.53
CA THR A 153 -15.82 -4.71 4.96
C THR A 153 -15.50 -4.21 6.37
N GLY A 154 -14.84 -5.04 7.18
CA GLY A 154 -14.62 -4.79 8.60
C GLY A 154 -15.85 -5.00 9.48
N GLU A 155 -17.00 -5.40 8.92
CA GLU A 155 -18.23 -5.68 9.66
C GLU A 155 -18.29 -7.14 10.08
N SER A 156 -18.57 -7.39 11.37
CA SER A 156 -18.58 -8.75 11.95
C SER A 156 -19.88 -9.52 11.70
N ALA A 157 -20.91 -8.90 11.12
CA ALA A 157 -22.17 -9.55 10.87
C ALA A 157 -22.13 -10.26 9.49
N PRO A 158 -22.43 -11.57 9.41
CA PRO A 158 -22.48 -12.28 8.13
C PRO A 158 -23.65 -11.77 7.27
N VAL A 159 -23.40 -11.69 5.97
CA VAL A 159 -24.36 -11.23 4.98
C VAL A 159 -24.96 -12.46 4.24
N ILE A 160 -26.28 -12.49 4.11
CA ILE A 160 -26.94 -13.53 3.34
C ILE A 160 -26.77 -13.22 1.85
N ARG A 161 -26.24 -14.18 1.10
CA ARG A 161 -26.10 -14.15 -0.35
C ARG A 161 -26.94 -15.28 -0.95
N GLU A 162 -27.83 -14.93 -1.88
CA GLU A 162 -28.74 -15.86 -2.54
C GLU A 162 -28.82 -15.59 -4.05
N SER A 163 -29.28 -16.60 -4.80
CA SER A 163 -29.58 -16.42 -6.22
C SER A 163 -30.83 -15.58 -6.38
N GLY A 164 -30.77 -14.49 -7.14
CA GLY A 164 -31.89 -13.59 -7.38
C GLY A 164 -31.72 -12.77 -8.64
#